data_38f4bf918852d36508f7825ac9ccff47
#
_entry.id   38f4bf918852d36508f7825ac9ccff47
#
_cell.length_a   1.000
_cell.length_b   1.000
_cell.length_c   1.000
_cell.angle_alpha   90.00
_cell.angle_beta   90.00
_cell.angle_gamma   90.00
#
_symmetry.space_group_name_H-M   'P 1'
#
loop_
_entity.id
_entity.type
_entity.pdbx_description
1 polymer ?
#
loop_
_entity_poly.entity_id
_entity_poly.type
_entity_poly.pdbx_seq_one_letter_code
_entity_poly.pdbx_strand_id
1 'polypeptide(L)'
;MAKLDVNIWMPLYIGDFLRDTTGLDTEMIAEYILLYVAIWTKAGPLPDDNERLARICRMTTERFIETREELSSLFDVRDGGWSHDDLLAERAKWVETRRKKKAAGRVGGNAMWAKRKKSETNPPGFPEDA
;
A
#
# COMPACT_ATOMS: atom_id res chain seq x y z
N MET A 1 14.46 -7.93 8.97
CA MET A 1 14.28 -7.78 8.33
C MET A 1 14.27 -6.81 7.78
N ALA A 2 14.84 -6.68 7.49
CA ALA A 2 14.91 -5.66 7.07
C ALA A 2 13.86 -5.42 6.29
N LYS A 3 12.94 -5.03 6.71
CA LYS A 3 12.01 -4.76 6.03
C LYS A 3 12.24 -3.61 5.26
N LEU A 4 11.81 -3.48 4.06
CA LEU A 4 11.90 -2.29 3.33
C LEU A 4 10.95 -1.36 3.94
N ASP A 5 11.35 -0.15 4.05
CA ASP A 5 10.53 0.83 4.70
C ASP A 5 9.25 1.13 4.00
N VAL A 6 9.06 0.65 2.79
CA VAL A 6 7.82 0.88 2.09
C VAL A 6 6.63 0.24 2.79
N ASN A 7 6.86 -0.61 3.79
CA ASN A 7 5.77 -1.17 4.54
C ASN A 7 5.45 -0.37 5.78
N ILE A 8 6.18 0.70 6.06
CA ILE A 8 5.91 1.54 7.21
C ILE A 8 4.77 2.48 6.92
N TRP A 9 4.69 2.99 5.72
CA TRP A 9 3.56 3.80 5.32
C TRP A 9 3.31 3.59 3.84
N MET A 10 2.16 3.98 3.41
CA MET A 10 1.71 3.75 2.06
C MET A 10 1.04 5.03 1.60
N PRO A 11 1.26 5.46 0.36
CA PRO A 11 0.59 6.67 -0.09
C PRO A 11 -0.90 6.41 -0.27
N LEU A 12 -1.71 7.38 0.08
CA LEU A 12 -3.13 7.31 -0.15
C LEU A 12 -3.51 8.61 -0.83
N TYR A 13 -3.84 8.52 -2.10
CA TYR A 13 -4.23 9.71 -2.85
C TYR A 13 -5.65 10.05 -2.47
N ILE A 14 -5.81 11.10 -1.69
CA ILE A 14 -7.07 11.43 -1.07
C ILE A 14 -8.20 11.63 -2.07
N GLY A 15 -7.93 12.32 -3.17
CA GLY A 15 -8.95 12.53 -4.17
C GLY A 15 -9.46 11.24 -4.77
N ASP A 16 -8.54 10.34 -5.07
CA ASP A 16 -8.91 9.04 -5.63
C ASP A 16 -9.68 8.23 -4.61
N PHE A 17 -9.24 8.27 -3.37
CA PHE A 17 -9.91 7.52 -2.31
C PHE A 17 -11.34 8.00 -2.13
N LEU A 18 -11.54 9.31 -2.10
CA LEU A 18 -12.88 9.83 -1.93
C LEU A 18 -13.78 9.49 -3.12
N ARG A 19 -13.22 9.54 -4.33
CA ARG A 19 -13.99 9.20 -5.50
C ARG A 19 -14.37 7.73 -5.51
N ASP A 20 -13.41 6.87 -5.20
CA ASP A 20 -13.63 5.43 -5.27
C ASP A 20 -14.58 4.93 -4.19
N THR A 21 -14.66 5.63 -3.06
CA THR A 21 -15.51 5.18 -1.98
C THR A 21 -16.86 5.90 -1.96
N THR A 22 -17.13 6.75 -2.95
CA THR A 22 -18.42 7.41 -3.01
C THR A 22 -19.51 6.36 -3.16
N GLY A 23 -20.51 6.43 -2.33
CA GLY A 23 -21.60 5.48 -2.40
C GLY A 23 -21.41 4.24 -1.54
N LEU A 24 -20.26 4.07 -0.94
CA LEU A 24 -20.05 2.94 -0.05
C LEU A 24 -20.41 3.34 1.37
N ASP A 25 -20.92 2.40 2.15
CA ASP A 25 -21.18 2.71 3.54
C ASP A 25 -19.89 2.52 4.33
N THR A 26 -19.92 2.85 5.60
CA THR A 26 -18.73 2.83 6.43
C THR A 26 -18.10 1.45 6.49
N GLU A 27 -18.91 0.43 6.55
CA GLU A 27 -18.38 -0.93 6.62
C GLU A 27 -17.63 -1.28 5.34
N MET A 28 -18.16 -0.92 4.21
CA MET A 28 -17.50 -1.21 2.96
C MET A 28 -16.24 -0.39 2.76
N ILE A 29 -16.23 0.84 3.26
CA ILE A 29 -15.03 1.65 3.19
C ILE A 29 -13.93 0.99 4.03
N ALA A 30 -14.29 0.43 5.18
CA ALA A 30 -13.32 -0.26 6.01
C ALA A 30 -12.80 -1.51 5.29
N GLU A 31 -13.69 -2.25 4.63
CA GLU A 31 -13.26 -3.42 3.88
C GLU A 31 -12.29 -3.00 2.77
N TYR A 32 -12.62 -1.95 2.07
CA TYR A 32 -11.78 -1.47 0.97
C TYR A 32 -10.38 -1.13 1.47
N ILE A 33 -10.29 -0.35 2.53
CA ILE A 33 -8.99 0.04 3.05
C ILE A 33 -8.19 -1.15 3.58
N LEU A 34 -8.85 -2.06 4.27
CA LEU A 34 -8.14 -3.20 4.81
C LEU A 34 -7.58 -4.11 3.73
N LEU A 35 -8.36 -4.31 2.66
CA LEU A 35 -7.87 -5.10 1.54
C LEU A 35 -6.76 -4.37 0.79
N TYR A 36 -6.90 -3.08 0.64
CA TYR A 36 -5.91 -2.25 -0.03
C TYR A 36 -4.56 -2.35 0.71
N VAL A 37 -4.58 -2.19 2.02
CA VAL A 37 -3.37 -2.28 2.82
C VAL A 37 -2.79 -3.69 2.77
N ALA A 38 -3.64 -4.71 2.74
CA ALA A 38 -3.16 -6.08 2.68
C ALA A 38 -2.45 -6.35 1.36
N ILE A 39 -2.96 -5.82 0.26
CA ILE A 39 -2.31 -6.01 -1.04
C ILE A 39 -0.95 -5.32 -1.04
N TRP A 40 -0.89 -4.11 -0.52
CA TRP A 40 0.38 -3.39 -0.43
C TRP A 40 1.38 -4.18 0.40
N THR A 41 0.96 -4.64 1.58
CA THR A 41 1.85 -5.33 2.48
C THR A 41 2.36 -6.64 1.90
N LYS A 42 1.47 -7.36 1.21
CA LYS A 42 1.86 -8.62 0.61
C LYS A 42 2.66 -8.40 -0.67
N ALA A 43 2.50 -7.26 -1.30
CA ALA A 43 3.14 -6.93 -2.56
C ALA A 43 2.63 -7.83 -3.68
N GLY A 44 1.35 -8.13 -3.65
CA GLY A 44 0.76 -8.97 -4.69
C GLY A 44 -0.69 -9.24 -4.41
N PRO A 45 -1.33 -9.99 -5.28
CA PRO A 45 -2.76 -10.23 -5.12
C PRO A 45 -3.05 -11.12 -3.92
N LEU A 46 -4.23 -10.94 -3.37
CA LEU A 46 -4.72 -11.78 -2.29
C LEU A 46 -5.49 -12.93 -2.90
N PRO A 47 -5.42 -14.13 -2.33
CA PRO A 47 -6.20 -15.25 -2.88
C PRO A 47 -7.69 -14.94 -2.83
N ASP A 48 -8.41 -15.36 -3.85
CA ASP A 48 -9.85 -15.13 -3.90
C ASP A 48 -10.52 -16.23 -3.08
N ASP A 49 -10.49 -16.06 -1.79
CA ASP A 49 -11.00 -17.04 -0.84
C ASP A 49 -11.82 -16.25 0.15
N ASN A 50 -13.12 -16.47 0.17
CA ASN A 50 -14.03 -15.69 0.99
C ASN A 50 -13.65 -15.71 2.47
N GLU A 51 -13.21 -16.84 2.96
CA GLU A 51 -12.84 -16.94 4.35
C GLU A 51 -11.63 -16.11 4.68
N ARG A 52 -10.63 -16.14 3.84
CA ARG A 52 -9.43 -15.35 4.06
C ARG A 52 -9.70 -13.88 3.91
N LEU A 53 -10.45 -13.50 2.89
CA LEU A 53 -10.74 -12.09 2.67
C LEU A 53 -11.59 -11.55 3.80
N ALA A 54 -12.55 -12.34 4.29
CA ALA A 54 -13.36 -11.91 5.41
C ALA A 54 -12.51 -11.69 6.65
N ARG A 55 -11.52 -12.55 6.85
CA ARG A 55 -10.65 -12.43 8.01
C ARG A 55 -9.81 -11.15 7.92
N ILE A 56 -9.33 -10.83 6.73
CA ILE A 56 -8.59 -9.58 6.55
C ILE A 56 -9.49 -8.40 6.85
N CYS A 57 -10.74 -8.48 6.44
CA CYS A 57 -11.70 -7.40 6.66
C CYS A 57 -12.29 -7.42 8.07
N ARG A 58 -11.92 -8.41 8.88
CA ARG A 58 -12.36 -8.50 10.27
C ARG A 58 -13.86 -8.65 10.39
N MET A 59 -14.42 -9.52 9.59
CA MET A 59 -15.86 -9.76 9.61
C MET A 59 -16.13 -11.22 9.35
N THR A 60 -17.39 -11.61 9.44
CA THR A 60 -17.75 -13.00 9.19
C THR A 60 -17.71 -13.25 7.69
N THR A 61 -17.53 -14.50 7.33
CA THR A 61 -17.51 -14.88 5.94
C THR A 61 -18.83 -14.55 5.28
N GLU A 62 -19.93 -14.78 5.99
CA GLU A 62 -21.25 -14.48 5.44
C GLU A 62 -21.40 -13.01 5.10
N ARG A 63 -20.91 -12.14 5.98
CA ARG A 63 -21.04 -10.72 5.73
C ARG A 63 -20.19 -10.31 4.55
N PHE A 64 -18.99 -10.87 4.43
CA PHE A 64 -18.13 -10.55 3.31
C PHE A 64 -18.78 -10.99 2.00
N ILE A 65 -19.41 -12.16 1.99
CA ILE A 65 -20.06 -12.63 0.78
C ILE A 65 -21.14 -11.65 0.33
N GLU A 66 -21.82 -11.03 1.28
CA GLU A 66 -22.86 -10.07 0.93
C GLU A 66 -22.31 -8.81 0.26
N THR A 67 -21.11 -8.43 0.59
CA THR A 67 -20.56 -7.18 0.07
C THR A 67 -19.53 -7.37 -1.04
N ARG A 68 -19.10 -8.62 -1.26
CA ARG A 68 -17.96 -8.84 -2.15
C ARG A 68 -18.17 -8.39 -3.59
N GLU A 69 -19.37 -8.51 -4.08
CA GLU A 69 -19.59 -8.15 -5.46
C GLU A 69 -19.38 -6.66 -5.68
N GLU A 70 -19.90 -5.86 -4.80
CA GLU A 70 -19.74 -4.43 -4.91
C GLU A 70 -18.29 -4.03 -4.67
N LEU A 71 -17.64 -4.65 -3.70
CA LEU A 71 -16.24 -4.36 -3.43
C LEU A 71 -15.36 -4.76 -4.60
N SER A 72 -15.69 -5.85 -5.27
CA SER A 72 -14.84 -6.35 -6.34
C SER A 72 -14.68 -5.36 -7.48
N SER A 73 -15.64 -4.45 -7.62
CA SER A 73 -15.54 -3.46 -8.68
C SER A 73 -14.42 -2.44 -8.42
N LEU A 74 -13.92 -2.39 -7.20
CA LEU A 74 -12.85 -1.47 -6.85
C LEU A 74 -11.48 -2.14 -6.93
N PHE A 75 -11.43 -3.40 -7.28
CA PHE A 75 -10.19 -4.15 -7.34
C PHE A 75 -10.09 -4.85 -8.69
N ASP A 76 -8.92 -5.39 -8.97
CA ASP A 76 -8.71 -6.15 -10.20
C ASP A 76 -8.76 -7.62 -9.82
N VAL A 77 -9.95 -8.20 -9.94
CA VAL A 77 -10.16 -9.58 -9.55
C VAL A 77 -10.04 -10.46 -10.77
N ARG A 78 -9.00 -11.28 -10.80
CA ARG A 78 -8.79 -12.19 -11.93
C ARG A 78 -7.82 -13.28 -11.52
N ASP A 79 -7.85 -14.35 -12.25
CA ASP A 79 -6.91 -15.46 -12.05
C ASP A 79 -6.87 -15.94 -10.61
N GLY A 80 -8.02 -15.96 -9.97
CA GLY A 80 -8.10 -16.46 -8.61
C GLY A 80 -7.52 -15.53 -7.58
N GLY A 81 -7.40 -14.25 -7.89
CA GLY A 81 -6.81 -13.30 -6.94
C GLY A 81 -7.47 -11.94 -6.97
N TRP A 82 -7.36 -11.23 -5.89
CA TRP A 82 -7.79 -9.86 -5.77
C TRP A 82 -6.56 -8.97 -5.76
N SER A 83 -6.41 -8.17 -6.79
CA SER A 83 -5.26 -7.31 -6.95
C SER A 83 -5.71 -5.86 -7.04
N HIS A 84 -4.80 -4.95 -6.94
CA HIS A 84 -5.03 -3.55 -7.26
C HIS A 84 -3.81 -3.13 -8.04
N ASP A 85 -3.91 -3.20 -9.34
CA ASP A 85 -2.74 -3.04 -10.20
C ASP A 85 -2.07 -1.69 -10.07
N ASP A 86 -2.86 -0.63 -9.95
CA ASP A 86 -2.29 0.70 -9.80
C ASP A 86 -1.52 0.81 -8.49
N LEU A 87 -2.04 0.21 -7.44
CA LEU A 87 -1.36 0.24 -6.16
C LEU A 87 -0.06 -0.53 -6.21
N LEU A 88 -0.08 -1.69 -6.88
CA LEU A 88 1.13 -2.48 -6.98
C LEU A 88 2.19 -1.80 -7.85
N ALA A 89 1.76 -1.08 -8.88
CA ALA A 89 2.70 -0.33 -9.70
C ALA A 89 3.30 0.80 -8.88
N GLU A 90 2.51 1.43 -8.05
CA GLU A 90 2.99 2.50 -7.18
C GLU A 90 3.99 1.94 -6.18
N ARG A 91 3.68 0.78 -5.60
CA ARG A 91 4.58 0.16 -4.65
C ARG A 91 5.91 -0.20 -5.30
N ALA A 92 5.87 -0.69 -6.53
CA ALA A 92 7.09 -1.02 -7.24
C ALA A 92 7.97 0.20 -7.44
N LYS A 93 7.35 1.33 -7.72
CA LYS A 93 8.09 2.56 -7.88
C LYS A 93 8.74 2.98 -6.57
N TRP A 94 8.02 2.85 -5.46
CA TRP A 94 8.58 3.21 -4.17
C TRP A 94 9.72 2.29 -3.77
N VAL A 95 9.59 0.99 -4.07
CA VAL A 95 10.64 0.05 -3.78
C VAL A 95 11.89 0.39 -4.59
N GLU A 96 11.71 0.70 -5.87
CA GLU A 96 12.82 1.03 -6.73
C GLU A 96 13.51 2.31 -6.29
N THR A 97 12.73 3.31 -5.93
CA THR A 97 13.28 4.57 -5.46
C THR A 97 14.09 4.36 -4.18
N ARG A 98 13.56 3.57 -3.26
CA ARG A 98 14.29 3.32 -2.03
C ARG A 98 15.55 2.53 -2.30
N ARG A 99 15.52 1.59 -3.21
CA ARG A 99 16.69 0.81 -3.54
C ARG A 99 17.77 1.70 -4.15
N LYS A 100 17.40 2.60 -5.04
CA LYS A 100 18.34 3.50 -5.64
C LYS A 100 18.94 4.45 -4.62
N LYS A 101 18.12 4.95 -3.72
CA LYS A 101 18.61 5.82 -2.71
C LYS A 101 19.57 5.12 -1.79
N LYS A 102 19.28 3.89 -1.42
CA LYS A 102 20.15 3.13 -0.59
C LYS A 102 21.47 2.89 -1.27
N ALA A 103 21.45 2.52 -2.54
CA ALA A 103 22.65 2.27 -3.29
C ALA A 103 23.49 3.53 -3.41
N ALA A 104 22.85 4.63 -3.73
CA ALA A 104 23.55 5.88 -3.86
C ALA A 104 24.17 6.30 -2.55
N GLY A 105 23.44 6.10 -1.46
CA GLY A 105 23.97 6.43 -0.16
C GLY A 105 25.17 5.61 0.18
N ARG A 106 25.17 4.35 -0.18
CA ARG A 106 26.28 3.50 0.12
C ARG A 106 27.50 3.92 -0.69
N VAL A 107 27.32 4.19 -1.97
CA VAL A 107 28.40 4.57 -2.83
C VAL A 107 29.00 5.89 -2.41
N GLY A 108 28.18 6.90 -2.19
CA GLY A 108 28.70 8.18 -1.85
C GLY A 108 28.81 8.46 -0.37
N GLY A 109 28.54 7.50 0.43
CA GLY A 109 28.44 7.72 1.86
C GLY A 109 29.65 8.34 2.48
N ASN A 110 30.79 7.79 2.22
CA ASN A 110 31.99 8.28 2.83
C ASN A 110 32.35 9.67 2.35
N ALA A 111 32.17 9.90 1.09
CA ALA A 111 32.54 11.17 0.53
C ALA A 111 31.68 12.29 1.09
N MET A 112 30.43 12.02 1.33
CA MET A 112 29.56 13.05 1.78
C MET A 112 29.32 13.06 3.25
N TRP A 113 29.98 12.20 3.96
CA TRP A 113 29.74 12.06 5.38
C TRP A 113 29.82 13.37 6.14
N ALA A 114 30.82 14.09 5.94
CA ALA A 114 31.01 15.35 6.64
C ALA A 114 29.97 16.37 6.28
N LYS A 115 29.65 16.49 5.02
CA LYS A 115 28.69 17.43 4.64
C LYS A 115 27.34 17.08 5.12
N ARG A 116 27.02 15.83 5.17
CA ARG A 116 25.73 15.44 5.58
C ARG A 116 25.38 15.87 6.95
N LYS A 117 26.31 15.98 7.80
CA LYS A 117 26.03 16.39 9.11
C LYS A 117 25.45 17.74 9.18
N LYS A 118 25.69 18.57 8.25
CA LYS A 118 25.17 19.86 8.30
C LYS A 118 23.78 19.96 7.83
N SER A 119 23.29 19.10 7.06
CA SER A 119 21.99 19.22 6.61
C SER A 119 21.23 18.04 6.94
N GLU A 120 20.39 18.10 7.88
CA GLU A 120 19.60 17.06 8.25
C GLU A 120 18.30 17.27 7.64
N THR A 121 17.89 16.57 6.66
CA THR A 121 16.64 16.79 5.98
C THR A 121 15.89 15.52 5.92
N ASN A 122 14.59 15.60 5.81
CA ASN A 122 13.77 14.44 5.62
C ASN A 122 14.00 13.88 4.24
N PRO A 123 13.75 12.61 4.04
CA PRO A 123 13.88 12.04 2.71
C PRO A 123 12.89 12.69 1.78
N PRO A 124 13.20 12.73 0.51
CA PRO A 124 12.29 13.31 -0.46
C PRO A 124 10.94 12.61 -0.43
N GLY A 125 9.90 13.35 -0.56
CA GLY A 125 8.59 12.79 -0.53
C GLY A 125 8.02 12.64 0.84
N PHE A 126 8.78 12.98 1.86
CA PHE A 126 8.35 12.85 3.23
C PHE A 126 7.99 14.22 3.73
N PRO A 127 6.82 14.42 4.29
CA PRO A 127 6.46 15.77 4.74
C PRO A 127 7.40 16.22 5.81
N GLU A 128 7.74 17.47 5.75
CA GLU A 128 8.63 18.02 6.71
C GLU A 128 8.12 17.92 8.08
N ASP A 129 6.90 18.12 8.27
CA ASP A 129 6.36 18.04 9.57
C ASP A 129 5.80 16.78 9.95
N ALA A 130 6.03 15.71 9.27
CA ALA A 130 5.42 14.42 9.58
C ALA A 130 6.06 13.79 10.79
#